data_12d316220b80af97e4acba2ab67d352c
#
_entry.id   12d316220b80af97e4acba2ab67d352c
#
_cell.length_a   1.000
_cell.length_b   1.000
_cell.length_c   1.000
_cell.angle_alpha   90.00
_cell.angle_beta   90.00
_cell.angle_gamma   90.00
#
_symmetry.space_group_name_H-M   'P 1'
#
loop_
_entity.id
_entity.type
_entity.pdbx_description
1 polymer ?
#
loop_
_entity_poly.entity_id
_entity_poly.type
_entity_poly.pdbx_seq_one_letter_code
_entity_poly.pdbx_strand_id
1 'polypeptide(L)'
;MKNLLLIGDSIRIGYDKSVKKSLEGRANVIFPQENCRFASYLLRNFHEYLTDIRGEDIDVIHWNAGLWDCIRLFEEEPHTPIDVYAYYIERLCIRIKKLCPNAHVIFATSTKVISEKMSKDFFRYNEDIEKYNEAAKEVVKKYGFEINDLYELSASLPEEAHSDAVHYYTPAGTEAFTNRVLSYVVPALGINEAITYKEEIHTDKPVGI
;
A
#
# COMPACT_ATOMS: atom_id res chain seq x y z
N MET A 1 -2.64 -14.17 19.11
CA MET A 1 -2.02 -13.93 17.78
C MET A 1 -1.74 -12.45 17.66
N LYS A 2 -0.66 -12.07 16.96
CA LYS A 2 -0.36 -10.68 16.63
C LYS A 2 -1.27 -10.13 15.55
N ASN A 3 -1.48 -8.82 15.56
CA ASN A 3 -2.38 -8.12 14.66
C ASN A 3 -1.60 -7.35 13.59
N LEU A 4 -1.84 -7.67 12.33
CA LEU A 4 -1.32 -6.97 11.15
C LEU A 4 -2.43 -6.14 10.53
N LEU A 5 -2.22 -4.83 10.38
CA LEU A 5 -3.12 -3.93 9.68
C LEU A 5 -2.54 -3.58 8.30
N LEU A 6 -3.24 -3.95 7.24
CA LEU A 6 -2.92 -3.58 5.86
C LEU A 6 -3.82 -2.42 5.42
N ILE A 7 -3.24 -1.28 5.06
CA ILE A 7 -3.98 -0.10 4.61
C ILE A 7 -3.38 0.38 3.29
N GLY A 8 -4.22 0.80 2.35
CA GLY A 8 -3.73 1.34 1.10
C GLY A 8 -4.79 1.38 0.00
N ASP A 9 -4.34 1.78 -1.16
CA ASP A 9 -5.15 1.89 -2.36
C ASP A 9 -5.40 0.54 -3.06
N SER A 10 -5.73 0.57 -4.34
CA SER A 10 -6.00 -0.64 -5.13
C SER A 10 -4.80 -1.59 -5.23
N ILE A 11 -3.57 -1.11 -5.08
CA ILE A 11 -2.40 -2.00 -5.06
C ILE A 11 -2.44 -2.90 -3.83
N ARG A 12 -2.78 -2.37 -2.64
CA ARG A 12 -2.99 -3.17 -1.43
C ARG A 12 -4.11 -4.19 -1.63
N ILE A 13 -5.21 -3.82 -2.27
CA ILE A 13 -6.33 -4.73 -2.56
C ILE A 13 -5.83 -5.96 -3.35
N GLY A 14 -4.88 -5.79 -4.26
CA GLY A 14 -4.35 -6.87 -5.08
C GLY A 14 -3.67 -8.02 -4.31
N TYR A 15 -3.18 -7.76 -3.09
CA TYR A 15 -2.45 -8.77 -2.31
C TYR A 15 -3.02 -9.05 -0.92
N ASP A 16 -3.95 -8.26 -0.40
CA ASP A 16 -4.39 -8.34 1.01
C ASP A 16 -5.03 -9.69 1.37
N LYS A 17 -5.88 -10.25 0.51
CA LYS A 17 -6.49 -11.56 0.73
C LYS A 17 -5.45 -12.68 0.72
N SER A 18 -4.49 -12.64 -0.21
CA SER A 18 -3.42 -13.64 -0.28
C SER A 18 -2.46 -13.54 0.92
N VAL A 19 -2.15 -12.34 1.40
CA VAL A 19 -1.41 -12.15 2.66
C VAL A 19 -2.18 -12.74 3.83
N LYS A 20 -3.47 -12.44 3.95
CA LYS A 20 -4.34 -12.99 5.01
C LYS A 20 -4.38 -14.51 4.97
N LYS A 21 -4.56 -15.09 3.78
CA LYS A 21 -4.59 -16.54 3.57
C LYS A 21 -3.28 -17.21 3.91
N SER A 22 -2.16 -16.59 3.53
CA SER A 22 -0.82 -17.10 3.82
C SER A 22 -0.50 -17.09 5.32
N LEU A 23 -1.02 -16.10 6.06
CA LEU A 23 -0.82 -15.96 7.51
C LEU A 23 -1.93 -16.61 8.36
N GLU A 24 -2.82 -17.39 7.75
CA GLU A 24 -3.90 -18.08 8.46
C GLU A 24 -3.36 -18.96 9.60
N GLY A 25 -3.89 -18.75 10.81
CA GLY A 25 -3.44 -19.44 12.03
C GLY A 25 -2.13 -18.89 12.63
N ARG A 26 -1.50 -17.85 12.02
CA ARG A 26 -0.24 -17.24 12.48
C ARG A 26 -0.41 -15.80 12.96
N ALA A 27 -1.20 -15.02 12.23
CA ALA A 27 -1.51 -13.65 12.57
C ALA A 27 -2.98 -13.33 12.27
N ASN A 28 -3.52 -12.34 12.96
CA ASN A 28 -4.80 -11.74 12.63
C ASN A 28 -4.56 -10.62 11.61
N VAL A 29 -4.97 -10.80 10.38
CA VAL A 29 -4.77 -9.83 9.30
C VAL A 29 -6.06 -9.05 9.06
N ILE A 30 -5.97 -7.73 9.24
CA ILE A 30 -7.08 -6.78 9.19
C ILE A 30 -6.83 -5.81 8.03
N PHE A 31 -7.84 -5.51 7.25
CA PHE A 31 -7.78 -4.50 6.20
C PHE A 31 -9.19 -3.96 5.90
N PRO A 32 -9.30 -2.66 5.51
CA PRO A 32 -10.56 -2.09 5.04
C PRO A 32 -10.98 -2.75 3.72
N GLN A 33 -12.27 -2.95 3.54
CA GLN A 33 -12.81 -3.49 2.28
C GLN A 33 -12.73 -2.46 1.13
N GLU A 34 -12.68 -1.18 1.48
CA GLU A 34 -12.62 -0.10 0.52
C GLU A 34 -11.19 0.23 0.05
N ASN A 35 -11.11 0.94 -1.07
CA ASN A 35 -9.90 1.59 -1.55
C ASN A 35 -9.64 2.85 -0.73
N CYS A 36 -8.44 2.95 -0.10
CA CYS A 36 -8.08 4.10 0.73
C CYS A 36 -7.62 5.33 -0.07
N ARG A 37 -7.58 5.22 -1.40
CA ARG A 37 -7.37 6.32 -2.35
C ARG A 37 -6.15 7.20 -2.04
N PHE A 38 -6.33 8.54 -2.05
CA PHE A 38 -5.26 9.51 -1.85
C PHE A 38 -4.97 9.79 -0.36
N ALA A 39 -3.80 10.34 -0.07
CA ALA A 39 -3.30 10.54 1.29
C ALA A 39 -4.25 11.33 2.20
N SER A 40 -4.95 12.36 1.69
CA SER A 40 -5.90 13.14 2.49
C SER A 40 -7.15 12.33 2.87
N TYR A 41 -7.65 11.46 1.97
CA TYR A 41 -8.75 10.54 2.27
C TYR A 41 -8.34 9.52 3.33
N LEU A 42 -7.17 8.91 3.17
CA LEU A 42 -6.63 7.99 4.15
C LEU A 42 -6.47 8.68 5.52
N LEU A 43 -5.95 9.90 5.57
CA LEU A 43 -5.82 10.67 6.81
C LEU A 43 -7.17 10.90 7.49
N ARG A 44 -8.21 11.26 6.71
CA ARG A 44 -9.56 11.47 7.26
C ARG A 44 -10.13 10.19 7.87
N ASN A 45 -9.95 9.07 7.19
CA ASN A 45 -10.63 7.82 7.53
C ASN A 45 -9.78 6.85 8.39
N PHE A 46 -8.51 7.12 8.66
CA PHE A 46 -7.61 6.20 9.36
C PHE A 46 -8.20 5.65 10.66
N HIS A 47 -8.87 6.48 11.45
CA HIS A 47 -9.48 6.06 12.71
C HIS A 47 -10.70 5.14 12.52
N GLU A 48 -11.40 5.24 11.39
CA GLU A 48 -12.53 4.34 11.06
C GLU A 48 -12.04 2.89 10.84
N TYR A 49 -10.81 2.73 10.37
CA TYR A 49 -10.19 1.40 10.15
C TYR A 49 -9.76 0.72 11.45
N LEU A 50 -9.88 1.42 12.58
CA LEU A 50 -9.60 0.90 13.92
C LEU A 50 -10.88 0.65 14.72
N THR A 51 -12.06 0.64 14.09
CA THR A 51 -13.35 0.51 14.79
C THR A 51 -13.48 -0.82 15.52
N ASP A 52 -13.00 -1.89 14.91
CA ASP A 52 -13.11 -3.26 15.42
C ASP A 52 -11.89 -3.72 16.24
N ILE A 53 -10.86 -2.87 16.36
CA ILE A 53 -9.63 -3.17 17.11
C ILE A 53 -9.04 -1.89 17.69
N ARG A 54 -8.58 -1.96 18.93
CA ARG A 54 -7.88 -0.82 19.53
C ARG A 54 -6.52 -0.64 18.85
N GLY A 55 -6.15 0.59 18.56
CA GLY A 55 -4.88 0.91 17.90
C GLY A 55 -3.66 0.43 18.67
N GLU A 56 -3.72 0.42 20.02
CA GLU A 56 -2.65 -0.07 20.90
C GLU A 56 -2.42 -1.58 20.76
N ASP A 57 -3.39 -2.33 20.24
CA ASP A 57 -3.32 -3.77 20.00
C ASP A 57 -2.81 -4.14 18.61
N ILE A 58 -2.51 -3.14 17.74
CA ILE A 58 -1.88 -3.36 16.44
C ILE A 58 -0.37 -3.55 16.64
N ASP A 59 0.15 -4.69 16.17
CA ASP A 59 1.58 -5.02 16.24
C ASP A 59 2.36 -4.54 15.02
N VAL A 60 1.75 -4.64 13.82
CA VAL A 60 2.39 -4.27 12.56
C VAL A 60 1.39 -3.51 11.68
N ILE A 61 1.84 -2.43 11.07
CA ILE A 61 1.10 -1.70 10.04
C ILE A 61 1.93 -1.73 8.75
N HIS A 62 1.33 -2.19 7.65
CA HIS A 62 1.86 -2.04 6.30
C HIS A 62 0.90 -1.18 5.49
N TRP A 63 1.38 -0.03 4.96
CA TRP A 63 0.49 0.95 4.34
C TRP A 63 1.11 1.66 3.14
N ASN A 64 0.26 2.10 2.20
CA ASN A 64 0.67 2.92 1.07
C ASN A 64 -0.33 4.03 0.77
N ALA A 65 0.14 5.11 0.13
CA ALA A 65 -0.61 6.15 -0.54
C ALA A 65 0.30 6.84 -1.56
N GLY A 66 -0.24 7.35 -2.66
CA GLY A 66 0.53 8.09 -3.64
C GLY A 66 0.03 7.99 -5.08
N LEU A 67 -0.37 6.80 -5.57
CA LEU A 67 -0.86 6.64 -6.95
C LEU A 67 -2.10 7.49 -7.27
N TRP A 68 -2.93 7.75 -6.27
CA TRP A 68 -4.08 8.62 -6.40
C TRP A 68 -3.73 10.09 -6.22
N ASP A 69 -2.62 10.38 -5.55
CA ASP A 69 -2.14 11.75 -5.35
C ASP A 69 -1.44 12.28 -6.60
N CYS A 70 -0.61 11.47 -7.26
CA CYS A 70 0.12 11.85 -8.46
C CYS A 70 -0.66 11.70 -9.77
N ILE A 71 -1.94 11.24 -9.72
CA ILE A 71 -2.76 11.12 -10.92
C ILE A 71 -3.01 12.48 -11.56
N ARG A 72 -2.99 12.53 -12.88
CA ARG A 72 -3.41 13.68 -13.70
C ARG A 72 -4.73 13.36 -14.37
N LEU A 73 -5.70 14.24 -14.20
CA LEU A 73 -7.01 14.15 -14.82
C LEU A 73 -7.10 15.24 -15.90
N PHE A 74 -7.59 14.88 -17.08
CA PHE A 74 -7.81 15.81 -18.17
C PHE A 74 -6.58 16.66 -18.54
N GLU A 75 -5.40 16.04 -18.53
CA GLU A 75 -4.10 16.69 -18.80
C GLU A 75 -3.73 17.84 -17.83
N GLU A 76 -4.38 17.89 -16.65
CA GLU A 76 -4.09 18.88 -15.60
C GLU A 76 -2.83 18.51 -14.80
N GLU A 77 -2.45 19.37 -13.85
CA GLU A 77 -1.42 19.10 -12.85
C GLU A 77 -1.80 17.88 -11.95
N PRO A 78 -0.85 17.27 -11.24
CA PRO A 78 -1.16 16.19 -10.32
C PRO A 78 -2.29 16.55 -9.36
N HIS A 79 -3.18 15.60 -9.10
CA HIS A 79 -4.37 15.79 -8.25
C HIS A 79 -4.03 16.41 -6.88
N THR A 80 -2.97 15.96 -6.25
CA THR A 80 -2.45 16.54 -5.01
C THR A 80 -1.05 17.09 -5.28
N PRO A 81 -0.79 18.40 -5.19
CA PRO A 81 0.55 18.95 -5.29
C PRO A 81 1.55 18.25 -4.36
N ILE A 82 2.79 18.07 -4.79
CA ILE A 82 3.75 17.21 -4.09
C ILE A 82 4.07 17.68 -2.65
N ASP A 83 4.11 18.97 -2.41
CA ASP A 83 4.30 19.56 -1.07
C ASP A 83 3.10 19.30 -0.16
N VAL A 84 1.88 19.37 -0.71
CA VAL A 84 0.63 19.04 0.00
C VAL A 84 0.56 17.53 0.26
N TYR A 85 0.98 16.69 -0.69
CA TYR A 85 1.10 15.25 -0.47
C TYR A 85 2.07 14.93 0.67
N ALA A 86 3.28 15.49 0.64
CA ALA A 86 4.27 15.30 1.70
C ALA A 86 3.74 15.73 3.07
N TYR A 87 2.99 16.85 3.13
CA TYR A 87 2.30 17.29 4.34
C TYR A 87 1.27 16.25 4.82
N TYR A 88 0.46 15.65 3.93
CA TYR A 88 -0.50 14.61 4.33
C TYR A 88 0.20 13.33 4.80
N ILE A 89 1.30 12.92 4.16
CA ILE A 89 2.12 11.79 4.62
C ILE A 89 2.65 12.05 6.03
N GLU A 90 3.14 13.26 6.32
CA GLU A 90 3.60 13.62 7.67
C GLU A 90 2.46 13.54 8.69
N ARG A 91 1.29 14.07 8.35
CA ARG A 91 0.10 14.00 9.21
C ARG A 91 -0.34 12.56 9.47
N LEU A 92 -0.21 11.67 8.46
CA LEU A 92 -0.47 10.24 8.60
C LEU A 92 0.54 9.59 9.57
N CYS A 93 1.83 9.89 9.44
CA CYS A 93 2.85 9.38 10.36
C CYS A 93 2.54 9.78 11.82
N ILE A 94 2.19 11.04 12.06
CA ILE A 94 1.79 11.54 13.38
C ILE A 94 0.53 10.80 13.88
N ARG A 95 -0.47 10.62 13.02
CA ARG A 95 -1.73 9.95 13.35
C ARG A 95 -1.51 8.48 13.69
N ILE A 96 -0.70 7.77 12.89
CA ILE A 96 -0.33 6.37 13.11
C ILE A 96 0.37 6.22 14.47
N LYS A 97 1.41 7.01 14.74
CA LYS A 97 2.12 6.97 16.04
C LYS A 97 1.22 7.29 17.22
N LYS A 98 0.25 8.18 17.05
CA LYS A 98 -0.68 8.54 18.13
C LYS A 98 -1.69 7.44 18.42
N LEU A 99 -2.25 6.80 17.40
CA LEU A 99 -3.31 5.81 17.55
C LEU A 99 -2.79 4.39 17.73
N CYS A 100 -1.62 4.07 17.14
CA CYS A 100 -1.00 2.75 17.18
C CYS A 100 0.45 2.86 17.71
N PRO A 101 0.65 3.28 18.97
CA PRO A 101 1.97 3.64 19.52
C PRO A 101 2.94 2.45 19.58
N ASN A 102 2.44 1.22 19.60
CA ASN A 102 3.23 0.00 19.74
C ASN A 102 3.54 -0.67 18.40
N ALA A 103 2.93 -0.20 17.31
CA ALA A 103 3.05 -0.84 16.01
C ALA A 103 4.44 -0.65 15.39
N HIS A 104 5.00 -1.73 14.83
CA HIS A 104 6.05 -1.63 13.82
C HIS A 104 5.42 -1.17 12.51
N VAL A 105 5.91 -0.07 11.94
CA VAL A 105 5.26 0.58 10.78
C VAL A 105 6.12 0.46 9.54
N ILE A 106 5.53 -0.08 8.48
CA ILE A 106 6.15 -0.29 7.17
C ILE A 106 5.38 0.54 6.14
N PHE A 107 6.04 1.50 5.51
CA PHE A 107 5.51 2.25 4.38
C PHE A 107 5.88 1.55 3.07
N ALA A 108 4.92 1.33 2.20
CA ALA A 108 5.15 0.79 0.87
C ALA A 108 5.10 1.90 -0.19
N THR A 109 6.08 1.93 -1.07
CA THR A 109 6.10 2.90 -2.17
C THR A 109 5.01 2.59 -3.20
N SER A 110 4.56 3.62 -3.92
CA SER A 110 3.69 3.49 -5.10
C SER A 110 4.41 2.75 -6.22
N THR A 111 3.66 1.99 -7.01
CA THR A 111 4.17 1.08 -8.04
C THR A 111 4.30 1.74 -9.40
N LYS A 112 5.16 1.17 -10.26
CA LYS A 112 5.27 1.52 -11.67
C LYS A 112 3.95 1.24 -12.40
N VAL A 113 3.67 2.04 -13.45
CA VAL A 113 2.52 1.88 -14.34
C VAL A 113 2.98 1.72 -15.79
N ILE A 114 2.09 1.22 -16.67
CA ILE A 114 2.29 1.18 -18.12
C ILE A 114 1.65 2.44 -18.71
N SER A 115 2.39 3.55 -18.69
CA SER A 115 1.87 4.87 -19.09
C SER A 115 1.27 4.87 -20.49
N GLU A 116 1.85 4.12 -21.43
CA GLU A 116 1.41 4.04 -22.83
C GLU A 116 0.02 3.42 -23.00
N LYS A 117 -0.47 2.69 -21.98
CA LYS A 117 -1.81 2.08 -21.97
C LYS A 117 -2.86 2.93 -21.26
N MET A 118 -2.48 4.09 -20.73
CA MET A 118 -3.39 4.97 -20.01
C MET A 118 -4.07 5.98 -20.94
N SER A 119 -5.29 6.39 -20.58
CA SER A 119 -5.99 7.50 -21.23
C SER A 119 -5.39 8.84 -20.82
N LYS A 120 -5.40 9.83 -21.73
CA LYS A 120 -4.96 11.20 -21.42
C LYS A 120 -5.82 11.88 -20.33
N ASP A 121 -7.09 11.46 -20.22
CA ASP A 121 -8.02 12.01 -19.23
C ASP A 121 -7.82 11.39 -17.83
N PHE A 122 -7.00 10.32 -17.74
CA PHE A 122 -6.72 9.59 -16.50
C PHE A 122 -5.32 8.99 -16.60
N PHE A 123 -4.30 9.78 -16.24
CA PHE A 123 -2.91 9.49 -16.56
C PHE A 123 -1.99 9.53 -15.34
N ARG A 124 -0.89 8.76 -15.38
CA ARG A 124 0.25 8.84 -14.46
C ARG A 124 1.55 8.75 -15.22
N TYR A 125 2.49 9.62 -14.90
CA TYR A 125 3.88 9.52 -15.32
C TYR A 125 4.70 8.77 -14.28
N ASN A 126 5.55 7.84 -14.71
CA ASN A 126 6.44 7.13 -13.79
C ASN A 126 7.40 8.09 -13.09
N GLU A 127 7.85 9.14 -13.76
CA GLU A 127 8.68 10.20 -13.18
C GLU A 127 7.98 10.97 -12.05
N ASP A 128 6.66 11.16 -12.14
CA ASP A 128 5.88 11.74 -11.05
C ASP A 128 5.76 10.74 -9.89
N ILE A 129 5.49 9.47 -10.17
CA ILE A 129 5.44 8.42 -9.15
C ILE A 129 6.76 8.35 -8.37
N GLU A 130 7.90 8.38 -9.06
CA GLU A 130 9.23 8.38 -8.44
C GLU A 130 9.43 9.59 -7.51
N LYS A 131 9.07 10.81 -7.96
CA LYS A 131 9.15 12.02 -7.13
C LYS A 131 8.29 11.94 -5.88
N TYR A 132 7.05 11.44 -6.02
CA TYR A 132 6.12 11.27 -4.90
C TYR A 132 6.63 10.20 -3.92
N ASN A 133 7.20 9.11 -4.43
CA ASN A 133 7.84 8.09 -3.61
C ASN A 133 9.02 8.66 -2.81
N GLU A 134 9.90 9.45 -3.43
CA GLU A 134 11.02 10.08 -2.72
C GLU A 134 10.53 11.07 -1.66
N ALA A 135 9.56 11.92 -1.97
CA ALA A 135 8.96 12.83 -0.99
C ALA A 135 8.38 12.08 0.22
N ALA A 136 7.67 10.97 -0.03
CA ALA A 136 7.15 10.13 1.05
C ALA A 136 8.26 9.45 1.85
N LYS A 137 9.27 8.87 1.19
CA LYS A 137 10.43 8.23 1.84
C LYS A 137 11.16 9.20 2.77
N GLU A 138 11.37 10.45 2.35
CA GLU A 138 12.00 11.48 3.18
C GLU A 138 11.19 11.75 4.46
N VAL A 139 9.87 11.80 4.34
CA VAL A 139 8.99 12.03 5.49
C VAL A 139 8.99 10.82 6.42
N VAL A 140 8.67 9.62 5.92
CA VAL A 140 8.48 8.44 6.77
C VAL A 140 9.76 8.03 7.52
N LYS A 141 10.94 8.27 6.92
CA LYS A 141 12.25 8.06 7.58
C LYS A 141 12.41 8.90 8.85
N LYS A 142 11.90 10.14 8.89
CA LYS A 142 11.93 11.00 10.08
C LYS A 142 11.17 10.41 11.26
N TYR A 143 10.19 9.55 10.98
CA TYR A 143 9.38 8.87 11.99
C TYR A 143 9.89 7.47 12.34
N GLY A 144 11.00 7.04 11.73
CA GLY A 144 11.60 5.72 11.96
C GLY A 144 10.78 4.57 11.37
N PHE A 145 9.99 4.83 10.32
CA PHE A 145 9.23 3.80 9.65
C PHE A 145 10.12 3.04 8.65
N GLU A 146 9.89 1.74 8.56
CA GLU A 146 10.54 0.89 7.57
C GLU A 146 9.95 1.14 6.18
N ILE A 147 10.73 0.93 5.12
CA ILE A 147 10.29 1.15 3.74
C ILE A 147 10.33 -0.17 2.98
N ASN A 148 9.17 -0.59 2.47
CA ASN A 148 9.04 -1.66 1.48
C ASN A 148 8.95 -1.02 0.09
N ASP A 149 10.01 -1.11 -0.70
CA ASP A 149 10.06 -0.51 -2.03
C ASP A 149 9.31 -1.39 -3.05
N LEU A 150 7.99 -1.14 -3.19
CA LEU A 150 7.16 -1.81 -4.18
C LEU A 150 7.36 -1.22 -5.59
N TYR A 151 7.92 0.00 -5.72
CA TYR A 151 8.30 0.53 -7.03
C TYR A 151 9.43 -0.30 -7.65
N GLU A 152 10.48 -0.57 -6.87
CA GLU A 152 11.59 -1.44 -7.29
C GLU A 152 11.10 -2.82 -7.72
N LEU A 153 10.23 -3.45 -6.92
CA LEU A 153 9.62 -4.73 -7.27
C LEU A 153 8.88 -4.63 -8.60
N SER A 154 7.95 -3.69 -8.72
CA SER A 154 7.11 -3.55 -9.91
C SER A 154 7.92 -3.24 -11.17
N ALA A 155 9.01 -2.47 -11.06
CA ALA A 155 9.91 -2.17 -12.16
C ALA A 155 10.70 -3.40 -12.65
N SER A 156 10.88 -4.41 -11.80
CA SER A 156 11.55 -5.67 -12.14
C SER A 156 10.64 -6.73 -12.76
N LEU A 157 9.31 -6.54 -12.67
CA LEU A 157 8.34 -7.50 -13.19
C LEU A 157 8.11 -7.32 -14.69
N PRO A 158 7.84 -8.40 -15.43
CA PRO A 158 7.47 -8.32 -16.82
C PRO A 158 6.06 -7.71 -16.97
N GLU A 159 5.76 -7.20 -18.16
CA GLU A 159 4.48 -6.52 -18.44
C GLU A 159 3.28 -7.44 -18.21
N GLU A 160 3.43 -8.75 -18.45
CA GLU A 160 2.39 -9.76 -18.26
C GLU A 160 1.97 -9.94 -16.78
N ALA A 161 2.76 -9.40 -15.84
CA ALA A 161 2.37 -9.36 -14.43
C ALA A 161 1.25 -8.35 -14.16
N HIS A 162 1.07 -7.37 -15.06
CA HIS A 162 -0.03 -6.41 -14.98
C HIS A 162 -1.35 -7.02 -15.47
N SER A 163 -2.45 -6.70 -14.80
CA SER A 163 -3.82 -6.99 -15.24
C SER A 163 -4.44 -5.87 -16.10
N ASP A 164 -3.90 -4.67 -15.97
CA ASP A 164 -4.23 -3.46 -16.74
C ASP A 164 -3.05 -2.47 -16.70
N ALA A 165 -3.27 -1.20 -17.04
CA ALA A 165 -2.20 -0.20 -17.06
C ALA A 165 -1.57 0.08 -15.66
N VAL A 166 -2.26 -0.25 -14.57
CA VAL A 166 -1.89 0.15 -13.19
C VAL A 166 -1.73 -1.06 -12.27
N HIS A 167 -2.59 -2.08 -12.39
CA HIS A 167 -2.75 -3.14 -11.39
C HIS A 167 -2.00 -4.43 -11.76
N TYR A 168 -1.68 -5.20 -10.72
CA TYR A 168 -0.94 -6.45 -10.78
C TYR A 168 -1.81 -7.63 -10.27
N TYR A 169 -3.06 -7.72 -10.75
CA TYR A 169 -4.04 -8.72 -10.29
C TYR A 169 -3.99 -10.04 -11.07
N THR A 170 -2.93 -10.24 -11.85
CA THR A 170 -2.64 -11.56 -12.42
C THR A 170 -2.14 -12.51 -11.32
N PRO A 171 -2.22 -13.84 -11.49
CA PRO A 171 -1.64 -14.77 -10.51
C PRO A 171 -0.16 -14.47 -10.22
N ALA A 172 0.64 -14.23 -11.25
CA ALA A 172 2.07 -13.92 -11.10
C ALA A 172 2.30 -12.57 -10.38
N GLY A 173 1.53 -11.53 -10.72
CA GLY A 173 1.60 -10.24 -10.04
C GLY A 173 1.19 -10.35 -8.58
N THR A 174 0.04 -10.97 -8.30
CA THR A 174 -0.45 -11.18 -6.93
C THR A 174 0.56 -11.96 -6.08
N GLU A 175 1.16 -13.03 -6.64
CA GLU A 175 2.18 -13.82 -5.94
C GLU A 175 3.42 -12.97 -5.63
N ALA A 176 3.95 -12.23 -6.62
CA ALA A 176 5.13 -11.40 -6.44
C ALA A 176 4.94 -10.34 -5.34
N PHE A 177 3.81 -9.61 -5.37
CA PHE A 177 3.49 -8.61 -4.35
C PHE A 177 3.24 -9.23 -2.99
N THR A 178 2.50 -10.34 -2.91
CA THR A 178 2.26 -11.05 -1.65
C THR A 178 3.57 -11.49 -1.01
N ASN A 179 4.46 -12.12 -1.78
CA ASN A 179 5.76 -12.57 -1.29
C ASN A 179 6.63 -11.40 -0.82
N ARG A 180 6.65 -10.27 -1.54
CA ARG A 180 7.36 -9.07 -1.11
C ARG A 180 6.78 -8.52 0.20
N VAL A 181 5.48 -8.44 0.35
CA VAL A 181 4.85 -7.98 1.60
C VAL A 181 5.13 -8.93 2.75
N LEU A 182 4.99 -10.25 2.54
CA LEU A 182 5.31 -11.27 3.55
C LEU A 182 6.77 -11.18 4.02
N SER A 183 7.72 -10.88 3.12
CA SER A 183 9.14 -10.76 3.49
C SER A 183 9.43 -9.63 4.49
N TYR A 184 8.55 -8.63 4.58
CA TYR A 184 8.61 -7.53 5.56
C TYR A 184 7.77 -7.80 6.81
N VAL A 185 6.51 -8.24 6.63
CA VAL A 185 5.59 -8.35 7.76
C VAL A 185 5.85 -9.59 8.63
N VAL A 186 6.36 -10.68 8.06
CA VAL A 186 6.64 -11.92 8.80
C VAL A 186 7.70 -11.70 9.89
N PRO A 187 8.89 -11.12 9.59
CA PRO A 187 9.87 -10.82 10.64
C PRO A 187 9.36 -9.75 11.62
N ALA A 188 8.64 -8.72 11.15
CA ALA A 188 8.05 -7.70 12.03
C ALA A 188 7.03 -8.29 13.01
N LEU A 189 6.28 -9.31 12.61
CA LEU A 189 5.39 -10.09 13.47
C LEU A 189 6.15 -11.04 14.42
N GLY A 190 7.47 -11.20 14.26
CA GLY A 190 8.27 -12.16 15.04
C GLY A 190 7.96 -13.62 14.73
N ILE A 191 7.50 -13.92 13.53
CA ILE A 191 7.26 -15.26 13.03
C ILE A 191 8.58 -15.83 12.51
N ASN A 192 9.06 -16.92 13.11
CA ASN A 192 10.38 -17.53 12.79
C ASN A 192 10.30 -18.68 11.78
N GLU A 193 9.10 -19.11 11.42
CA GLU A 193 8.88 -20.18 10.46
C GLU A 193 8.68 -19.59 9.04
N ALA A 194 9.05 -20.39 8.04
CA ALA A 194 8.80 -20.03 6.65
C ALA A 194 7.29 -19.99 6.36
N ILE A 195 6.83 -18.90 5.79
CA ILE A 195 5.45 -18.74 5.32
C ILE A 195 5.41 -19.03 3.82
N THR A 196 4.56 -19.99 3.45
CA THR A 196 4.32 -20.32 2.05
C THR A 196 3.17 -19.46 1.52
N TYR A 197 3.38 -18.88 0.34
CA TYR A 197 2.33 -18.18 -0.41
C TYR A 197 1.09 -19.06 -0.59
N LYS A 198 -0.07 -18.49 -0.31
CA LYS A 198 -1.38 -19.09 -0.59
C LYS A 198 -2.19 -18.10 -1.38
N GLU A 199 -2.57 -18.50 -2.59
CA GLU A 199 -3.36 -17.66 -3.47
C GLU A 199 -4.78 -17.44 -2.96
N GLU A 200 -5.21 -16.18 -2.96
CA GLU A 200 -6.61 -15.78 -2.85
C GLU A 200 -6.80 -14.48 -3.63
N ILE A 201 -7.14 -14.62 -4.92
CA ILE A 201 -7.29 -13.50 -5.83
C ILE A 201 -8.67 -12.85 -5.64
N HIS A 202 -8.72 -11.53 -5.75
CA HIS A 202 -9.98 -10.79 -5.82
C HIS A 202 -10.70 -11.13 -7.14
N THR A 203 -11.91 -11.65 -7.04
CA THR A 203 -12.77 -11.92 -8.21
C THR A 203 -13.56 -10.69 -8.64
N ASP A 204 -13.73 -9.73 -7.75
CA ASP A 204 -14.47 -8.50 -8.01
C ASP A 204 -13.50 -7.38 -8.42
N LYS A 205 -13.88 -6.60 -9.43
CA LYS A 205 -13.12 -5.37 -9.76
C LYS A 205 -13.17 -4.43 -8.57
N PRO A 206 -12.03 -3.87 -8.14
CA PRO A 206 -12.02 -2.90 -7.05
C PRO A 206 -12.95 -1.73 -7.36
N VAL A 207 -13.80 -1.37 -6.41
CA VAL A 207 -14.69 -0.22 -6.55
C VAL A 207 -13.82 1.05 -6.57
N GLY A 208 -13.97 1.87 -7.59
CA GLY A 208 -13.30 3.18 -7.69
C GLY A 208 -12.05 3.20 -8.56
N ILE A 209 -12.03 2.36 -9.61
CA ILE A 209 -11.10 2.50 -10.75
C ILE A 209 -11.81 3.27 -11.86
#